data_080bd6aba6230c032a40da098e3ffda5
#
_entry.id   080bd6aba6230c032a40da098e3ffda5
#
_cell.length_a   1.000
_cell.length_b   1.000
_cell.length_c   1.000
_cell.angle_alpha   90.00
_cell.angle_beta   90.00
_cell.angle_gamma   90.00
#
_symmetry.space_group_name_H-M   'P 1'
#
loop_
_entity.id
_entity.type
_entity.pdbx_description
1 polymer ?
#
loop_
_entity_poly.entity_id
_entity_poly.type
_entity_poly.pdbx_seq_one_letter_code
_entity_poly.pdbx_strand_id
1 'polypeptide(L)'
;VLGGLGVAAVAGGGWALASVVGPERPVTMTPESSAHPAALDRSALRRRTAIGDARHVYEVDGRATPYYVQDAFAATLAAWMTTHRTLTGQRPDALHSYGGWTQGAGTSWHHSGQALDIARLRTGGADVASLRYDRWRDDTAAEVRRRLRTYWQVAAGLHLHFADVLTYLFDASHSNHIHVDSGRFGPGGVPRLIPRSGAQVQAIQAMCVHVWGRTGVQTSGELDGPTRDATTAILRDHGGTGELTDGVEAWQAFLRATIRQARDA
;
A
#
# COMPACT_ATOMS: atom_id res chain seq x y z
N VAL A 1 26.40 -8.82 -54.03
CA VAL A 1 25.07 -9.13 -54.60
C VAL A 1 24.09 -9.15 -53.42
N LEU A 2 23.23 -8.15 -53.45
CA LEU A 2 22.19 -7.87 -52.47
C LEU A 2 21.01 -8.85 -52.64
N GLY A 3 20.50 -9.40 -51.54
CA GLY A 3 19.24 -10.15 -51.47
C GLY A 3 18.46 -9.66 -50.28
N GLY A 4 17.51 -8.76 -50.52
CA GLY A 4 16.56 -8.29 -49.51
C GLY A 4 15.49 -9.35 -49.26
N LEU A 5 15.21 -9.63 -48.03
CA LEU A 5 14.02 -10.37 -47.59
C LEU A 5 13.09 -9.38 -46.88
N GLY A 6 11.96 -9.10 -47.52
CA GLY A 6 10.87 -8.33 -46.95
C GLY A 6 10.20 -9.14 -45.84
N VAL A 7 10.02 -8.50 -44.69
CA VAL A 7 9.21 -9.03 -43.60
C VAL A 7 7.83 -8.36 -43.68
N ALA A 8 6.82 -9.17 -43.92
CA ALA A 8 5.41 -8.76 -43.87
C ALA A 8 5.05 -8.44 -42.40
N ALA A 9 4.57 -7.23 -42.16
CA ALA A 9 4.02 -6.83 -40.88
C ALA A 9 2.63 -7.46 -40.73
N VAL A 10 2.52 -8.40 -39.79
CA VAL A 10 1.22 -8.86 -39.26
C VAL A 10 0.84 -7.91 -38.14
N ALA A 11 -0.19 -7.10 -38.36
CA ALA A 11 -0.82 -6.27 -37.35
C ALA A 11 -1.58 -7.16 -36.37
N GLY A 12 -0.89 -7.66 -35.35
CA GLY A 12 -1.48 -8.27 -34.18
C GLY A 12 -1.48 -7.24 -33.07
N GLY A 13 -2.66 -6.78 -32.64
CA GLY A 13 -2.83 -5.87 -31.51
C GLY A 13 -2.35 -6.48 -30.18
N GLY A 14 -1.05 -6.52 -29.98
CA GLY A 14 -0.42 -6.85 -28.72
C GLY A 14 -0.42 -5.62 -27.85
N TRP A 15 -1.18 -5.66 -26.78
CA TRP A 15 -1.02 -4.72 -25.67
C TRP A 15 0.36 -4.93 -25.10
N ALA A 16 1.29 -4.07 -25.45
CA ALA A 16 2.60 -4.02 -24.81
C ALA A 16 2.33 -3.72 -23.32
N LEU A 17 2.61 -4.68 -22.46
CA LEU A 17 2.83 -4.43 -21.05
C LEU A 17 4.03 -3.47 -21.00
N ALA A 18 3.75 -2.17 -20.91
CA ALA A 18 4.76 -1.22 -20.53
C ALA A 18 5.31 -1.73 -19.22
N SER A 19 6.58 -2.11 -19.23
CA SER A 19 7.32 -2.47 -18.03
C SER A 19 7.20 -1.29 -17.08
N VAL A 20 6.37 -1.41 -16.04
CA VAL A 20 6.22 -0.42 -14.96
C VAL A 20 7.42 -0.59 -14.01
N VAL A 21 8.59 -0.81 -14.57
CA VAL A 21 9.86 -0.58 -13.91
C VAL A 21 10.32 0.76 -14.44
N GLY A 22 9.74 1.82 -13.87
CA GLY A 22 10.33 3.15 -14.03
C GLY A 22 11.75 3.12 -13.45
N PRO A 23 12.66 3.97 -13.96
CA PRO A 23 14.00 4.04 -13.40
C PRO A 23 13.89 4.28 -11.89
N GLU A 24 14.65 3.52 -11.11
CA GLU A 24 14.84 3.70 -9.67
C GLU A 24 15.32 5.13 -9.40
N ARG A 25 14.40 6.08 -9.34
CA ARG A 25 14.71 7.37 -8.75
C ARG A 25 14.56 7.21 -7.26
N PRO A 26 15.60 7.50 -6.47
CA PRO A 26 15.45 7.57 -5.04
C PRO A 26 14.32 8.57 -4.76
N VAL A 27 13.22 8.08 -4.20
CA VAL A 27 12.15 8.94 -3.70
C VAL A 27 12.80 9.75 -2.57
N THR A 28 13.14 10.99 -2.88
CA THR A 28 13.67 11.90 -1.88
C THR A 28 12.52 12.18 -0.92
N MET A 29 12.45 11.38 0.15
CA MET A 29 11.72 11.77 1.35
C MET A 29 12.40 13.05 1.81
N THR A 30 11.83 14.22 1.50
CA THR A 30 12.25 15.44 2.17
C THR A 30 12.00 15.21 3.64
N PRO A 31 13.04 15.22 4.50
CA PRO A 31 12.86 15.12 5.93
C PRO A 31 12.29 16.44 6.43
N GLU A 32 10.99 16.66 6.29
CA GLU A 32 10.30 17.48 7.26
C GLU A 32 10.20 16.61 8.50
N SER A 33 11.20 16.76 9.34
CA SER A 33 11.50 15.99 10.52
C SER A 33 10.29 15.90 11.45
N SER A 34 9.54 14.82 11.33
CA SER A 34 9.01 14.20 12.53
C SER A 34 10.22 13.51 13.17
N ALA A 35 10.64 13.95 14.34
CA ALA A 35 11.67 13.26 15.07
C ALA A 35 11.23 11.81 15.21
N HIS A 36 12.02 10.87 14.65
CA HIS A 36 11.75 9.45 14.83
C HIS A 36 11.69 9.19 16.34
N PRO A 37 10.71 8.42 16.82
CA PRO A 37 10.64 8.12 18.22
C PRO A 37 11.89 7.36 18.66
N ALA A 38 12.30 7.57 19.90
CA ALA A 38 13.42 6.84 20.48
C ALA A 38 13.18 5.33 20.39
N ALA A 39 14.23 4.59 20.12
CA ALA A 39 14.20 3.13 20.18
C ALA A 39 13.78 2.66 21.58
N LEU A 40 12.95 1.63 21.64
CA LEU A 40 12.45 1.05 22.88
C LEU A 40 12.98 -0.37 23.05
N ASP A 41 13.23 -0.75 24.29
CA ASP A 41 13.45 -2.15 24.62
C ASP A 41 12.13 -2.94 24.45
N ARG A 42 12.24 -4.20 24.05
CA ARG A 42 11.07 -5.07 23.87
C ARG A 42 10.19 -5.19 25.14
N SER A 43 10.79 -5.10 26.31
CA SER A 43 10.08 -5.14 27.60
C SER A 43 9.14 -3.95 27.83
N ALA A 44 9.39 -2.83 27.13
CA ALA A 44 8.51 -1.65 27.16
C ALA A 44 7.31 -1.76 26.19
N LEU A 45 7.24 -2.84 25.39
CA LEU A 45 6.21 -3.04 24.37
C LEU A 45 5.21 -4.11 24.80
N ARG A 46 4.01 -4.03 24.28
CA ARG A 46 3.00 -5.07 24.49
C ARG A 46 3.19 -6.23 23.52
N ARG A 47 3.20 -7.44 24.09
CA ARG A 47 3.13 -8.68 23.34
C ARG A 47 1.70 -8.87 22.80
N ARG A 48 1.55 -9.03 21.51
CA ARG A 48 0.27 -9.21 20.81
C ARG A 48 0.30 -10.52 20.01
N THR A 49 -0.88 -11.15 19.86
CA THR A 49 -1.05 -12.37 19.07
C THR A 49 -2.09 -12.23 17.96
N ALA A 50 -2.75 -11.07 17.91
CA ALA A 50 -3.80 -10.78 16.93
C ALA A 50 -3.83 -9.30 16.57
N ILE A 51 -4.36 -8.98 15.38
CA ILE A 51 -4.66 -7.65 14.90
C ILE A 51 -6.18 -7.59 14.65
N GLY A 52 -6.89 -6.84 15.49
CA GLY A 52 -8.34 -7.06 15.63
C GLY A 52 -8.61 -8.52 16.01
N ASP A 53 -9.48 -9.21 15.23
CA ASP A 53 -9.76 -10.64 15.45
C ASP A 53 -8.90 -11.57 14.57
N ALA A 54 -8.04 -11.01 13.69
CA ALA A 54 -7.16 -11.80 12.83
C ALA A 54 -5.93 -12.27 13.62
N ARG A 55 -5.70 -13.58 13.66
CA ARG A 55 -4.50 -14.16 14.28
C ARG A 55 -3.25 -13.66 13.56
N HIS A 56 -2.25 -13.24 14.32
CA HIS A 56 -0.95 -12.91 13.75
C HIS A 56 -0.14 -14.17 13.45
N VAL A 57 0.43 -14.21 12.25
CA VAL A 57 1.29 -15.30 11.76
C VAL A 57 2.59 -14.68 11.24
N TYR A 58 3.72 -15.28 11.60
CA TYR A 58 5.01 -14.86 11.06
C TYR A 58 5.17 -15.41 9.64
N GLU A 59 5.39 -14.53 8.66
CA GLU A 59 5.38 -14.90 7.24
C GLU A 59 6.49 -15.88 6.87
N VAL A 60 7.64 -15.83 7.57
CA VAL A 60 8.82 -16.62 7.20
C VAL A 60 8.60 -18.12 7.43
N ASP A 61 7.95 -18.49 8.54
CA ASP A 61 7.77 -19.90 8.94
C ASP A 61 6.31 -20.34 8.98
N GLY A 62 5.37 -19.43 8.76
CA GLY A 62 3.93 -19.72 8.77
C GLY A 62 3.36 -20.04 10.16
N ARG A 63 4.08 -19.74 11.24
CA ARG A 63 3.66 -20.04 12.61
C ARG A 63 2.91 -18.87 13.24
N ALA A 64 1.92 -19.19 14.06
CA ALA A 64 1.29 -18.22 14.94
C ALA A 64 2.32 -17.72 15.96
N THR A 65 2.86 -16.53 15.75
CA THR A 65 3.95 -15.96 16.54
C THR A 65 3.53 -14.63 17.12
N PRO A 66 3.84 -14.31 18.38
CA PRO A 66 3.58 -12.98 18.91
C PRO A 66 4.41 -11.92 18.20
N TYR A 67 3.86 -10.70 18.14
CA TYR A 67 4.58 -9.51 17.74
C TYR A 67 4.53 -8.45 18.85
N TYR A 68 5.41 -7.46 18.78
CA TYR A 68 5.57 -6.45 19.81
C TYR A 68 5.43 -5.06 19.21
N VAL A 69 4.52 -4.26 19.75
CA VAL A 69 4.25 -2.89 19.30
C VAL A 69 3.72 -2.06 20.47
N GLN A 70 3.73 -0.74 20.31
CA GLN A 70 3.08 0.18 21.24
C GLN A 70 1.55 0.01 21.22
N ASP A 71 0.90 0.27 22.36
CA ASP A 71 -0.56 0.12 22.50
C ASP A 71 -1.35 1.01 21.53
N ALA A 72 -0.94 2.25 21.35
CA ALA A 72 -1.61 3.17 20.43
C ALA A 72 -1.46 2.71 18.96
N PHE A 73 -0.30 2.17 18.57
CA PHE A 73 -0.10 1.62 17.23
C PHE A 73 -0.95 0.35 17.02
N ALA A 74 -1.02 -0.54 18.03
CA ALA A 74 -1.89 -1.71 18.00
C ALA A 74 -3.38 -1.32 17.84
N ALA A 75 -3.83 -0.25 18.51
CA ALA A 75 -5.18 0.27 18.35
C ALA A 75 -5.44 0.77 16.92
N THR A 76 -4.47 1.45 16.30
CA THR A 76 -4.56 1.88 14.89
C THR A 76 -4.65 0.69 13.93
N LEU A 77 -3.87 -0.37 14.16
CA LEU A 77 -3.97 -1.62 13.38
C LEU A 77 -5.35 -2.27 13.50
N ALA A 78 -5.92 -2.30 14.71
CA ALA A 78 -7.26 -2.86 14.94
C ALA A 78 -8.36 -2.01 14.27
N ALA A 79 -8.23 -0.68 14.32
CA ALA A 79 -9.13 0.24 13.63
C ALA A 79 -9.07 0.08 12.10
N TRP A 80 -7.86 -0.08 11.54
CA TRP A 80 -7.70 -0.40 10.13
C TRP A 80 -8.37 -1.73 9.77
N MET A 81 -8.18 -2.80 10.56
CA MET A 81 -8.82 -4.10 10.30
C MET A 81 -10.36 -3.99 10.34
N THR A 82 -10.92 -3.18 11.23
CA THR A 82 -12.35 -2.90 11.28
C THR A 82 -12.82 -2.16 10.02
N THR A 83 -12.09 -1.15 9.59
CA THR A 83 -12.35 -0.42 8.34
C THR A 83 -12.28 -1.34 7.12
N HIS A 84 -11.25 -2.20 7.05
CA HIS A 84 -11.10 -3.19 5.98
C HIS A 84 -12.34 -4.08 5.88
N ARG A 85 -12.77 -4.69 7.00
CA ARG A 85 -13.96 -5.53 7.04
C ARG A 85 -15.24 -4.79 6.62
N THR A 86 -15.40 -3.57 7.10
CA THR A 86 -16.60 -2.77 6.82
C THR A 86 -16.69 -2.39 5.34
N LEU A 87 -15.58 -2.00 4.72
CA LEU A 87 -15.58 -1.49 3.35
C LEU A 87 -15.47 -2.60 2.29
N THR A 88 -14.78 -3.70 2.60
CA THR A 88 -14.57 -4.80 1.65
C THR A 88 -15.55 -5.96 1.82
N GLY A 89 -16.14 -6.10 3.01
CA GLY A 89 -16.90 -7.30 3.40
C GLY A 89 -16.04 -8.51 3.75
N GLN A 90 -14.73 -8.44 3.52
CA GLN A 90 -13.79 -9.52 3.83
C GLN A 90 -13.55 -9.61 5.34
N ARG A 91 -13.41 -10.83 5.85
CA ARG A 91 -13.17 -11.10 7.29
C ARG A 91 -11.93 -11.98 7.45
N PRO A 92 -10.72 -11.41 7.33
CA PRO A 92 -9.50 -12.19 7.55
C PRO A 92 -9.48 -12.79 8.96
N ASP A 93 -9.16 -14.09 9.04
CA ASP A 93 -8.94 -14.81 10.29
C ASP A 93 -7.44 -14.89 10.65
N ALA A 94 -6.56 -14.58 9.69
CA ALA A 94 -5.13 -14.46 9.88
C ALA A 94 -4.54 -13.29 9.09
N LEU A 95 -3.57 -12.62 9.74
CA LEU A 95 -2.70 -11.63 9.12
C LEU A 95 -1.27 -12.15 9.23
N HIS A 96 -0.60 -12.26 8.10
CA HIS A 96 0.80 -12.61 8.01
C HIS A 96 1.65 -11.35 7.94
N SER A 97 2.72 -11.28 8.73
CA SER A 97 3.69 -10.17 8.70
C SER A 97 5.12 -10.64 8.92
N TYR A 98 6.07 -9.79 8.57
CA TYR A 98 7.50 -9.99 8.93
C TYR A 98 7.82 -9.44 10.32
N GLY A 99 6.86 -8.88 11.02
CA GLY A 99 6.98 -8.42 12.40
C GLY A 99 6.82 -6.90 12.55
N GLY A 100 6.69 -6.48 13.79
CA GLY A 100 6.56 -5.08 14.19
C GLY A 100 7.86 -4.52 14.75
N TRP A 101 8.28 -4.99 15.93
CA TRP A 101 9.49 -4.50 16.58
C TRP A 101 10.73 -5.31 16.22
N THR A 102 11.83 -4.59 16.00
CA THR A 102 13.19 -5.15 15.89
C THR A 102 14.13 -4.40 16.81
N GLN A 103 15.06 -5.13 17.45
CA GLN A 103 16.12 -4.48 18.22
C GLN A 103 17.08 -3.75 17.29
N GLY A 104 17.43 -2.52 17.63
CA GLY A 104 18.36 -1.71 16.86
C GLY A 104 18.48 -0.29 17.38
N ALA A 105 19.36 0.46 16.74
CA ALA A 105 19.53 1.89 16.93
C ALA A 105 19.33 2.61 15.60
N GLY A 106 18.94 3.89 15.64
CA GLY A 106 18.72 4.69 14.45
C GLY A 106 17.26 5.08 14.25
N THR A 107 16.89 5.37 13.00
CA THR A 107 15.66 6.06 12.64
C THR A 107 14.52 5.14 12.20
N SER A 108 14.64 3.82 12.34
CA SER A 108 13.58 2.90 11.97
C SER A 108 12.42 2.93 12.97
N TRP A 109 11.20 3.07 12.47
CA TRP A 109 9.96 3.00 13.26
C TRP A 109 9.75 1.64 13.92
N HIS A 110 10.36 0.57 13.38
CA HIS A 110 10.39 -0.74 14.03
C HIS A 110 11.07 -0.72 15.39
N HIS A 111 12.14 0.09 15.55
CA HIS A 111 12.87 0.17 16.84
C HIS A 111 12.03 0.75 17.96
N SER A 112 11.00 1.51 17.64
CA SER A 112 10.06 2.07 18.63
C SER A 112 8.76 1.25 18.77
N GLY A 113 8.56 0.18 17.99
CA GLY A 113 7.31 -0.57 17.97
C GLY A 113 6.14 0.19 17.37
N GLN A 114 6.39 1.08 16.43
CA GLN A 114 5.38 1.87 15.71
C GLN A 114 5.36 1.57 14.21
N ALA A 115 5.78 0.37 13.81
CA ALA A 115 5.74 -0.12 12.43
C ALA A 115 5.29 -1.58 12.36
N LEU A 116 4.80 -2.00 11.19
CA LEU A 116 4.48 -3.39 10.88
C LEU A 116 4.65 -3.66 9.38
N ASP A 117 5.27 -4.79 9.03
CA ASP A 117 5.47 -5.24 7.65
C ASP A 117 4.44 -6.30 7.28
N ILE A 118 3.38 -5.91 6.58
CA ILE A 118 2.22 -6.76 6.30
C ILE A 118 2.43 -7.51 4.98
N ALA A 119 2.37 -8.85 5.02
CA ALA A 119 2.59 -9.70 3.86
C ALA A 119 1.30 -10.27 3.25
N ARG A 120 0.33 -10.70 4.08
CA ARG A 120 -0.92 -11.31 3.59
C ARG A 120 -2.07 -11.11 4.55
N LEU A 121 -3.27 -11.09 3.98
CA LEU A 121 -4.52 -11.32 4.70
C LEU A 121 -5.12 -12.65 4.24
N ARG A 122 -5.55 -13.50 5.17
CA ARG A 122 -6.06 -14.84 4.87
C ARG A 122 -7.40 -15.11 5.54
N THR A 123 -8.21 -15.95 4.91
CA THR A 123 -9.46 -16.48 5.47
C THR A 123 -9.56 -17.95 5.14
N GLY A 124 -9.76 -18.80 6.14
CA GLY A 124 -9.87 -20.25 5.96
C GLY A 124 -8.66 -20.89 5.29
N GLY A 125 -7.46 -20.31 5.50
CA GLY A 125 -6.23 -20.80 4.88
C GLY A 125 -5.94 -20.30 3.45
N ALA A 126 -6.86 -19.58 2.80
CA ALA A 126 -6.67 -18.98 1.49
C ALA A 126 -6.27 -17.50 1.60
N ASP A 127 -5.45 -17.00 0.66
CA ASP A 127 -5.10 -15.59 0.59
C ASP A 127 -6.31 -14.80 0.04
N VAL A 128 -6.87 -13.90 0.84
CA VAL A 128 -7.83 -12.89 0.38
C VAL A 128 -7.12 -11.66 -0.15
N ALA A 129 -5.91 -11.39 0.35
CA ALA A 129 -4.99 -10.43 -0.24
C ALA A 129 -3.54 -10.89 -0.01
N SER A 130 -2.75 -10.93 -1.07
CA SER A 130 -1.30 -11.14 -1.00
C SER A 130 -0.57 -9.87 -1.38
N LEU A 131 0.19 -9.32 -0.42
CA LEU A 131 1.02 -8.13 -0.61
C LEU A 131 2.46 -8.51 -1.03
N ARG A 132 2.66 -9.78 -1.32
CA ARG A 132 3.88 -10.42 -1.80
C ARG A 132 4.01 -10.20 -3.30
N TYR A 133 4.25 -8.93 -3.75
CA TYR A 133 4.45 -8.59 -5.17
C TYR A 133 5.58 -9.44 -5.79
N ASP A 134 6.64 -9.72 -5.02
CA ASP A 134 7.75 -10.59 -5.39
C ASP A 134 7.32 -12.01 -5.83
N ARG A 135 6.17 -12.50 -5.37
CA ARG A 135 5.69 -13.86 -5.64
C ARG A 135 4.80 -13.99 -6.87
N TRP A 136 4.13 -12.91 -7.24
CA TRP A 136 3.09 -12.99 -8.27
C TRP A 136 3.27 -11.96 -9.41
N ARG A 137 4.30 -11.13 -9.37
CA ARG A 137 4.57 -10.15 -10.44
C ARG A 137 4.80 -10.78 -11.82
N ASP A 138 5.25 -12.03 -11.84
CA ASP A 138 5.57 -12.79 -13.05
C ASP A 138 4.44 -13.77 -13.44
N ASP A 139 3.27 -13.72 -12.76
CA ASP A 139 2.07 -14.47 -13.12
C ASP A 139 1.50 -13.99 -14.47
N THR A 140 0.43 -14.62 -14.95
CA THR A 140 -0.24 -14.14 -16.18
C THR A 140 -0.74 -12.70 -16.01
N ALA A 141 -0.79 -11.95 -17.12
CA ALA A 141 -1.24 -10.55 -17.08
C ALA A 141 -2.65 -10.38 -16.45
N ALA A 142 -3.52 -11.35 -16.61
CA ALA A 142 -4.86 -11.34 -15.99
C ALA A 142 -4.78 -11.49 -14.46
N GLU A 143 -3.95 -12.44 -13.97
CA GLU A 143 -3.72 -12.66 -12.56
C GLU A 143 -3.03 -11.45 -11.90
N VAL A 144 -2.00 -10.90 -12.54
CA VAL A 144 -1.30 -9.70 -12.05
C VAL A 144 -2.28 -8.52 -11.92
N ARG A 145 -3.13 -8.27 -12.94
CA ARG A 145 -4.15 -7.20 -12.85
C ARG A 145 -5.11 -7.41 -11.69
N ARG A 146 -5.61 -8.64 -11.51
CA ARG A 146 -6.51 -8.99 -10.40
C ARG A 146 -5.84 -8.75 -9.05
N ARG A 147 -4.58 -9.22 -8.90
CA ARG A 147 -3.81 -9.08 -7.65
C ARG A 147 -3.44 -7.63 -7.35
N LEU A 148 -3.08 -6.85 -8.37
CA LEU A 148 -2.81 -5.41 -8.22
C LEU A 148 -4.06 -4.66 -7.73
N ARG A 149 -5.24 -5.01 -8.23
CA ARG A 149 -6.49 -4.40 -7.74
C ARG A 149 -6.69 -4.65 -6.24
N THR A 150 -6.54 -5.90 -5.80
CA THR A 150 -6.66 -6.27 -4.39
C THR A 150 -5.54 -5.64 -3.55
N TYR A 151 -4.30 -5.60 -4.06
CA TYR A 151 -3.17 -4.96 -3.40
C TYR A 151 -3.45 -3.49 -3.11
N TRP A 152 -3.89 -2.75 -4.12
CA TRP A 152 -4.19 -1.32 -3.99
C TRP A 152 -5.48 -1.04 -3.21
N GLN A 153 -6.41 -1.99 -3.14
CA GLN A 153 -7.53 -1.94 -2.20
C GLN A 153 -7.04 -1.95 -0.75
N VAL A 154 -6.12 -2.87 -0.41
CA VAL A 154 -5.53 -2.95 0.94
C VAL A 154 -4.70 -1.71 1.23
N ALA A 155 -3.85 -1.27 0.29
CA ALA A 155 -3.04 -0.06 0.44
C ALA A 155 -3.91 1.19 0.69
N ALA A 156 -5.02 1.35 -0.03
CA ALA A 156 -5.97 2.44 0.20
C ALA A 156 -6.55 2.41 1.63
N GLY A 157 -6.88 1.22 2.13
CA GLY A 157 -7.33 1.03 3.52
C GLY A 157 -6.27 1.39 4.55
N LEU A 158 -5.01 1.05 4.28
CA LEU A 158 -3.88 1.40 5.14
C LEU A 158 -3.65 2.92 5.17
N HIS A 159 -3.71 3.59 4.04
CA HIS A 159 -3.59 5.06 3.96
C HIS A 159 -4.70 5.84 4.70
N LEU A 160 -5.82 5.21 5.04
CA LEU A 160 -6.84 5.82 5.92
C LEU A 160 -6.39 5.90 7.38
N HIS A 161 -5.38 5.11 7.79
CA HIS A 161 -5.02 4.93 9.20
C HIS A 161 -3.55 5.22 9.50
N PHE A 162 -2.65 5.10 8.50
CA PHE A 162 -1.21 5.24 8.69
C PHE A 162 -0.66 6.42 7.89
N ALA A 163 0.34 7.07 8.46
CA ALA A 163 0.99 8.22 7.82
C ALA A 163 1.84 7.77 6.63
N ASP A 164 2.64 6.73 6.85
CA ASP A 164 3.49 6.17 5.83
C ASP A 164 3.04 4.74 5.50
N VAL A 165 2.88 4.49 4.21
CA VAL A 165 2.52 3.20 3.63
C VAL A 165 3.47 2.98 2.46
N LEU A 166 4.52 2.19 2.70
CA LEU A 166 5.56 1.95 1.71
C LEU A 166 5.27 0.64 0.97
N THR A 167 5.23 0.72 -0.34
CA THR A 167 4.82 -0.37 -1.23
C THR A 167 5.99 -0.82 -2.10
N TYR A 168 5.77 -1.82 -2.96
CA TYR A 168 6.78 -2.27 -3.94
C TYR A 168 7.26 -1.16 -4.90
N LEU A 169 6.53 -0.04 -5.00
CA LEU A 169 6.95 1.13 -5.79
C LEU A 169 7.97 1.99 -5.07
N PHE A 170 8.10 1.88 -3.75
CA PHE A 170 9.02 2.68 -2.97
C PHE A 170 10.47 2.25 -3.21
N ASP A 171 10.76 0.96 -3.00
CA ASP A 171 12.04 0.34 -3.32
C ASP A 171 11.93 -1.19 -3.39
N ALA A 172 13.02 -1.85 -3.79
CA ALA A 172 13.06 -3.30 -3.95
C ALA A 172 12.87 -4.07 -2.64
N SER A 173 13.21 -3.50 -1.49
CA SER A 173 13.06 -4.16 -0.18
C SER A 173 11.60 -4.32 0.21
N HIS A 174 10.71 -3.46 -0.32
CA HIS A 174 9.26 -3.53 -0.09
C HIS A 174 8.51 -4.40 -1.11
N SER A 175 9.22 -5.17 -1.95
CA SER A 175 8.57 -6.07 -2.92
C SER A 175 7.78 -7.22 -2.29
N ASN A 176 8.10 -7.59 -1.06
CA ASN A 176 7.51 -8.74 -0.35
C ASN A 176 6.52 -8.37 0.77
N HIS A 177 6.22 -7.10 0.98
CA HIS A 177 5.28 -6.62 2.00
C HIS A 177 4.81 -5.19 1.71
N ILE A 178 3.84 -4.73 2.46
CA ILE A 178 3.58 -3.30 2.66
C ILE A 178 4.05 -2.95 4.06
N HIS A 179 4.98 -2.02 4.17
CA HIS A 179 5.36 -1.40 5.42
C HIS A 179 4.37 -0.32 5.81
N VAL A 180 3.98 -0.27 7.08
CA VAL A 180 3.16 0.81 7.64
C VAL A 180 3.76 1.32 8.92
N ASP A 181 3.72 2.63 9.11
CA ASP A 181 4.15 3.25 10.36
C ASP A 181 3.32 4.49 10.75
N SER A 182 3.56 4.97 11.96
CA SER A 182 2.84 6.12 12.50
C SER A 182 3.28 7.45 11.89
N GLY A 183 4.48 7.52 11.32
CA GLY A 183 5.06 8.69 10.68
C GLY A 183 4.88 9.97 11.49
N ARG A 184 4.84 11.08 10.79
CA ARG A 184 4.70 12.43 11.37
C ARG A 184 3.40 12.70 12.10
N PHE A 185 2.34 11.90 11.85
CA PHE A 185 1.05 12.12 12.51
C PHE A 185 0.95 11.42 13.86
N GLY A 186 1.92 10.55 14.17
CA GLY A 186 1.90 9.74 15.39
C GLY A 186 0.80 8.68 15.41
N PRO A 187 0.83 7.76 16.37
CA PRO A 187 -0.19 6.74 16.53
C PRO A 187 -1.58 7.38 16.80
N GLY A 188 -2.58 6.99 15.99
CA GLY A 188 -3.94 7.53 16.09
C GLY A 188 -4.13 8.94 15.49
N GLY A 189 -3.09 9.52 14.90
CA GLY A 189 -3.21 10.75 14.12
C GLY A 189 -4.07 10.54 12.87
N VAL A 190 -4.59 11.62 12.29
CA VAL A 190 -5.43 11.57 11.10
C VAL A 190 -4.56 11.74 9.85
N PRO A 191 -4.35 10.67 9.05
CA PRO A 191 -3.57 10.75 7.83
C PRO A 191 -4.23 11.66 6.79
N ARG A 192 -3.38 12.38 6.07
CA ARG A 192 -3.78 13.23 4.94
C ARG A 192 -2.75 13.16 3.85
N LEU A 193 -3.14 13.60 2.66
CA LEU A 193 -2.19 13.72 1.57
C LEU A 193 -1.10 14.75 1.91
N ILE A 194 0.12 14.38 1.63
CA ILE A 194 1.29 15.24 1.61
C ILE A 194 1.75 15.30 0.16
N PRO A 195 1.46 16.39 -0.57
CA PRO A 195 1.71 16.45 -2.02
C PRO A 195 3.17 16.25 -2.44
N ARG A 196 4.11 16.41 -1.51
CA ARG A 196 5.55 16.19 -1.73
C ARG A 196 6.01 14.78 -1.34
N SER A 197 5.13 13.94 -0.80
CA SER A 197 5.44 12.55 -0.49
C SER A 197 5.36 11.71 -1.75
N GLY A 198 6.51 11.41 -2.36
CA GLY A 198 6.56 10.56 -3.55
C GLY A 198 5.88 9.21 -3.33
N ALA A 199 6.04 8.60 -2.15
CA ALA A 199 5.39 7.32 -1.81
C ALA A 199 3.85 7.42 -1.83
N GLN A 200 3.28 8.49 -1.22
CA GLN A 200 1.82 8.69 -1.26
C GLN A 200 1.33 8.99 -2.68
N VAL A 201 2.07 9.82 -3.44
CA VAL A 201 1.69 10.16 -4.82
C VAL A 201 1.78 8.94 -5.73
N GLN A 202 2.83 8.11 -5.63
CA GLN A 202 2.90 6.83 -6.35
C GLN A 202 1.72 5.92 -6.01
N ALA A 203 1.30 5.85 -4.75
CA ALA A 203 0.15 5.06 -4.35
C ALA A 203 -1.15 5.57 -4.98
N ILE A 204 -1.40 6.89 -5.00
CA ILE A 204 -2.54 7.51 -5.70
C ILE A 204 -2.52 7.15 -7.17
N GLN A 205 -1.39 7.34 -7.85
CA GLN A 205 -1.20 7.06 -9.26
C GLN A 205 -1.47 5.59 -9.59
N ALA A 206 -0.93 4.68 -8.79
CA ALA A 206 -1.16 3.26 -8.96
C ALA A 206 -2.62 2.86 -8.69
N MET A 207 -3.29 3.48 -7.73
CA MET A 207 -4.74 3.31 -7.54
C MET A 207 -5.52 3.79 -8.77
N CYS A 208 -5.17 4.96 -9.33
CA CYS A 208 -5.77 5.46 -10.56
C CYS A 208 -5.62 4.47 -11.72
N VAL A 209 -4.43 3.90 -11.89
CA VAL A 209 -4.15 2.94 -12.98
C VAL A 209 -4.82 1.59 -12.73
N HIS A 210 -4.58 0.97 -11.58
CA HIS A 210 -4.91 -0.44 -11.36
C HIS A 210 -6.33 -0.68 -10.83
N VAL A 211 -6.93 0.31 -10.18
CA VAL A 211 -8.31 0.22 -9.68
C VAL A 211 -9.29 0.95 -10.58
N TRP A 212 -8.90 2.14 -11.06
CA TRP A 212 -9.78 3.02 -11.82
C TRP A 212 -9.58 2.96 -13.34
N GLY A 213 -8.56 2.23 -13.83
CA GLY A 213 -8.29 2.08 -15.27
C GLY A 213 -7.83 3.36 -15.95
N ARG A 214 -7.26 4.33 -15.22
CA ARG A 214 -6.80 5.63 -15.76
C ARG A 214 -5.42 5.48 -16.39
N THR A 215 -5.36 4.95 -17.62
CA THR A 215 -4.11 4.60 -18.32
C THR A 215 -3.20 5.80 -18.68
N GLY A 216 -3.72 7.03 -18.62
CA GLY A 216 -2.91 8.25 -18.84
C GLY A 216 -2.10 8.71 -17.63
N VAL A 217 -2.29 8.09 -16.45
CA VAL A 217 -1.56 8.41 -15.22
C VAL A 217 -0.28 7.58 -15.16
N GLN A 218 0.85 8.24 -14.84
CA GLN A 218 2.16 7.60 -14.66
C GLN A 218 2.48 7.49 -13.17
N THR A 219 3.09 6.38 -12.73
CA THR A 219 3.50 6.18 -11.32
C THR A 219 4.85 6.87 -11.02
N SER A 220 4.94 8.16 -11.30
CA SER A 220 6.17 8.96 -11.20
C SER A 220 6.52 9.38 -9.76
N GLY A 221 5.52 9.43 -8.87
CA GLY A 221 5.66 10.04 -7.54
C GLY A 221 5.57 11.58 -7.55
N GLU A 222 5.30 12.20 -8.69
CA GLU A 222 5.05 13.63 -8.84
C GLU A 222 3.56 13.87 -9.04
N LEU A 223 2.95 14.75 -8.25
CA LEU A 223 1.53 15.10 -8.37
C LEU A 223 1.31 16.02 -9.57
N ASP A 224 1.33 15.41 -10.76
CA ASP A 224 1.22 16.06 -12.07
C ASP A 224 -0.24 16.35 -12.49
N GLY A 225 -0.41 17.03 -13.65
CA GLY A 225 -1.72 17.35 -14.21
C GLY A 225 -2.61 16.13 -14.42
N PRO A 226 -2.15 15.10 -15.17
CA PRO A 226 -2.94 13.87 -15.37
C PRO A 226 -3.39 13.20 -14.06
N THR A 227 -2.56 13.20 -13.02
CA THR A 227 -2.92 12.67 -11.69
C THR A 227 -4.01 13.51 -11.03
N ARG A 228 -3.91 14.85 -11.06
CA ARG A 228 -4.91 15.77 -10.51
C ARG A 228 -6.26 15.62 -11.24
N ASP A 229 -6.24 15.62 -12.56
CA ASP A 229 -7.44 15.45 -13.38
C ASP A 229 -8.15 14.13 -13.09
N ALA A 230 -7.39 13.02 -13.03
CA ALA A 230 -7.93 11.71 -12.73
C ALA A 230 -8.57 11.66 -11.33
N THR A 231 -7.89 12.17 -10.31
CA THR A 231 -8.38 12.13 -8.93
C THR A 231 -9.58 13.06 -8.71
N THR A 232 -9.59 14.25 -9.33
CA THR A 232 -10.72 15.18 -9.30
C THR A 232 -11.96 14.58 -9.97
N ALA A 233 -11.78 13.91 -11.12
CA ALA A 233 -12.89 13.20 -11.79
C ALA A 233 -13.44 12.08 -10.91
N ILE A 234 -12.56 11.27 -10.29
CA ILE A 234 -12.99 10.20 -9.37
C ILE A 234 -13.76 10.76 -8.18
N LEU A 235 -13.26 11.83 -7.55
CA LEU A 235 -13.95 12.47 -6.42
C LEU A 235 -15.34 12.94 -6.84
N ARG A 236 -15.46 13.69 -7.94
CA ARG A 236 -16.74 14.19 -8.45
C ARG A 236 -17.73 13.06 -8.74
N ASP A 237 -17.30 12.00 -9.40
CA ASP A 237 -18.13 10.87 -9.80
C ASP A 237 -18.63 10.05 -8.59
N HIS A 238 -18.00 10.23 -7.41
CA HIS A 238 -18.33 9.57 -6.14
C HIS A 238 -18.83 10.53 -5.05
N GLY A 239 -19.36 11.69 -5.45
CA GLY A 239 -20.02 12.64 -4.55
C GLY A 239 -19.09 13.54 -3.74
N GLY A 240 -17.78 13.53 -4.04
CA GLY A 240 -16.83 14.48 -3.49
C GLY A 240 -16.75 15.76 -4.33
N THR A 241 -16.13 16.79 -3.77
CA THR A 241 -15.87 18.06 -4.46
C THR A 241 -14.41 18.45 -4.27
N GLY A 242 -13.87 19.24 -5.20
CA GLY A 242 -12.52 19.77 -5.11
C GLY A 242 -11.42 18.77 -5.50
N GLU A 243 -10.22 19.05 -5.02
CA GLU A 243 -9.00 18.29 -5.29
C GLU A 243 -8.57 17.48 -4.05
N LEU A 244 -7.71 16.47 -4.24
CA LEU A 244 -7.14 15.70 -3.13
C LEU A 244 -6.36 16.56 -2.12
N THR A 245 -5.85 17.70 -2.57
CA THR A 245 -5.09 18.66 -1.76
C THR A 245 -5.94 19.53 -0.86
N ASP A 246 -7.27 19.52 -1.02
CA ASP A 246 -8.18 20.40 -0.28
C ASP A 246 -8.39 19.97 1.18
N GLY A 247 -7.88 18.82 1.57
CA GLY A 247 -7.87 18.41 2.98
C GLY A 247 -8.10 16.93 3.24
N VAL A 248 -8.34 16.64 4.51
CA VAL A 248 -8.50 15.27 5.01
C VAL A 248 -9.74 14.60 4.41
N GLU A 249 -10.83 15.34 4.24
CA GLU A 249 -12.10 14.81 3.72
C GLU A 249 -11.95 14.34 2.28
N ALA A 250 -11.33 15.12 1.40
CA ALA A 250 -11.07 14.75 0.01
C ALA A 250 -10.16 13.52 -0.09
N TRP A 251 -9.09 13.50 0.73
CA TRP A 251 -8.20 12.35 0.83
C TRP A 251 -8.94 11.07 1.23
N GLN A 252 -9.70 11.13 2.31
CA GLN A 252 -10.46 9.98 2.81
C GLN A 252 -11.57 9.55 1.84
N ALA A 253 -12.25 10.50 1.18
CA ALA A 253 -13.28 10.20 0.19
C ALA A 253 -12.71 9.41 -0.99
N PHE A 254 -11.57 9.84 -1.55
CA PHE A 254 -10.86 9.14 -2.62
C PHE A 254 -10.47 7.72 -2.21
N LEU A 255 -9.86 7.55 -1.03
CA LEU A 255 -9.44 6.23 -0.55
C LEU A 255 -10.63 5.28 -0.33
N ARG A 256 -11.72 5.78 0.29
CA ARG A 256 -12.94 4.98 0.50
C ARG A 256 -13.62 4.60 -0.82
N ALA A 257 -13.66 5.53 -1.78
CA ALA A 257 -14.16 5.25 -3.13
C ALA A 257 -13.32 4.17 -3.81
N THR A 258 -11.99 4.27 -3.72
CA THR A 258 -11.04 3.29 -4.28
C THR A 258 -11.25 1.89 -3.69
N ILE A 259 -11.45 1.77 -2.36
CA ILE A 259 -11.70 0.49 -1.72
C ILE A 259 -13.00 -0.15 -2.25
N ARG A 260 -14.07 0.62 -2.39
CA ARG A 260 -15.36 0.13 -2.92
C ARG A 260 -15.25 -0.26 -4.39
N GLN A 261 -14.65 0.58 -5.22
CA GLN A 261 -14.42 0.30 -6.64
C GLN A 261 -13.64 -1.01 -6.84
N ALA A 262 -12.62 -1.25 -6.04
CA ALA A 262 -11.83 -2.48 -6.13
C ALA A 262 -12.62 -3.74 -5.70
N ARG A 263 -13.58 -3.59 -4.81
CA ARG A 263 -14.47 -4.68 -4.37
C ARG A 263 -15.50 -5.05 -5.45
N ASP A 264 -16.08 -4.05 -6.12
CA ASP A 264 -17.26 -4.19 -6.98
C ASP A 264 -16.88 -4.55 -8.43
N ALA A 265 -15.61 -4.60 -8.77
CA ALA A 265 -15.06 -4.87 -10.10
C ALA A 265 -14.28 -6.19 -10.15
#